data_9912837dfb8959218f56a40102b4a58b
#
_entry.id   9912837dfb8959218f56a40102b4a58b
#
_cell.length_a   1.000
_cell.length_b   1.000
_cell.length_c   1.000
_cell.angle_alpha   90.00
_cell.angle_beta   90.00
_cell.angle_gamma   90.00
#
_symmetry.space_group_name_H-M   'P 1'
#
loop_
_entity.id
_entity.type
_entity.pdbx_description
1 polymer ?
#
loop_
_entity_poly.entity_id
_entity_poly.type
_entity_poly.pdbx_seq_one_letter_code
_entity_poly.pdbx_strand_id
1 'polypeptide(L)'
;RYIKDRPRNWKLAWRPFSNQSRLVLISTGCLLLGGTLLAWLLEMDNSKTIGTLNVWQQLLVSFFQTVTMRTAGFATISYTNADFSTNLLFMIQMIIGGGPGGTAGGIKVTTASIMFLLFKSELSGNSSVVFRNRIISNKTILQAFTVILFFLTMLFVGYVILLETNPTLSPLGLLFESVSAIATVGVSMDLTPNLNTLGRLVIMSLMFIGRVGPITVLLSLMTKKEKHISYAPVSYTHLTLPT
;
A
#
# COMPACT_ATOMS: atom_id res chain seq x y z
N ARG A 1 -17.38 25.06 -12.09
CA ARG A 1 -17.79 24.77 -13.49
C ARG A 1 -18.42 23.37 -13.61
N TYR A 2 -17.93 22.33 -12.91
CA TYR A 2 -18.44 20.94 -12.99
C TYR A 2 -19.83 20.71 -12.36
N ILE A 3 -20.29 21.59 -11.50
CA ILE A 3 -21.58 21.43 -10.81
C ILE A 3 -22.74 21.98 -11.67
N LYS A 4 -22.47 22.87 -12.63
CA LYS A 4 -23.48 23.56 -13.42
C LYS A 4 -24.00 22.79 -14.64
N ASP A 5 -23.13 21.90 -15.20
CA ASP A 5 -23.49 21.07 -16.34
C ASP A 5 -23.58 19.61 -15.91
N ARG A 6 -24.67 19.18 -15.29
CA ARG A 6 -24.91 17.76 -14.97
C ARG A 6 -25.06 17.00 -16.28
N PRO A 7 -24.06 16.20 -16.70
CA PRO A 7 -24.22 15.35 -17.86
C PRO A 7 -25.26 14.27 -17.53
N ARG A 8 -26.36 14.26 -18.28
CA ARG A 8 -27.45 13.27 -18.18
C ARG A 8 -27.00 11.83 -18.50
N ASN A 9 -25.78 11.68 -19.04
CA ASN A 9 -25.14 10.40 -19.33
C ASN A 9 -23.86 10.23 -18.51
N TRP A 10 -23.81 9.21 -17.67
CA TRP A 10 -22.63 8.88 -16.86
C TRP A 10 -21.34 8.68 -17.69
N LYS A 11 -21.45 8.19 -18.96
CA LYS A 11 -20.32 8.09 -19.89
C LYS A 11 -19.72 9.44 -20.26
N LEU A 12 -20.54 10.52 -20.30
CA LEU A 12 -20.06 11.89 -20.50
C LEU A 12 -19.41 12.46 -19.24
N ALA A 13 -19.85 12.04 -18.04
CA ALA A 13 -19.25 12.46 -16.77
C ALA A 13 -17.80 11.99 -16.61
N TRP A 14 -17.42 10.86 -17.24
CA TRP A 14 -16.06 10.33 -17.21
C TRP A 14 -15.09 10.98 -18.21
N ARG A 15 -15.60 11.71 -19.23
CA ARG A 15 -14.76 12.36 -20.25
C ARG A 15 -13.79 13.41 -19.70
N PRO A 16 -14.17 14.28 -18.74
CA PRO A 16 -13.29 15.34 -18.25
C PRO A 16 -12.18 14.84 -17.29
N PHE A 17 -12.26 13.60 -16.77
CA PHE A 17 -11.24 13.10 -15.86
C PHE A 17 -9.93 12.77 -16.58
N SER A 18 -8.81 13.21 -15.98
CA SER A 18 -7.47 12.81 -16.44
C SER A 18 -7.29 11.28 -16.31
N ASN A 19 -6.38 10.69 -17.10
CA ASN A 19 -6.07 9.27 -16.97
C ASN A 19 -5.58 8.90 -15.57
N GLN A 20 -4.85 9.79 -14.91
CA GLN A 20 -4.42 9.62 -13.53
C GLN A 20 -5.61 9.57 -12.56
N SER A 21 -6.57 10.50 -12.67
CA SER A 21 -7.76 10.50 -11.82
C SER A 21 -8.59 9.23 -11.97
N ARG A 22 -8.72 8.75 -13.20
CA ARG A 22 -9.43 7.48 -13.49
C ARG A 22 -8.70 6.28 -12.91
N LEU A 23 -7.38 6.22 -13.05
CA LEU A 23 -6.57 5.16 -12.45
C LEU A 23 -6.77 5.12 -10.94
N VAL A 24 -6.69 6.28 -10.26
CA VAL A 24 -6.92 6.40 -8.81
C VAL A 24 -8.32 5.93 -8.42
N LEU A 25 -9.36 6.38 -9.13
CA LEU A 25 -10.75 6.03 -8.79
C LEU A 25 -11.02 4.53 -8.99
N ILE A 26 -10.59 3.95 -10.11
CA ILE A 26 -10.77 2.52 -10.39
C ILE A 26 -10.02 1.69 -9.35
N SER A 27 -8.74 1.99 -9.13
CA SER A 27 -7.92 1.21 -8.19
C SER A 27 -8.41 1.36 -6.75
N THR A 28 -8.86 2.56 -6.35
CA THR A 28 -9.47 2.78 -5.04
C THR A 28 -10.77 1.99 -4.89
N GLY A 29 -11.64 2.02 -5.89
CA GLY A 29 -12.88 1.25 -5.89
C GLY A 29 -12.63 -0.26 -5.81
N CYS A 30 -11.69 -0.79 -6.60
CA CYS A 30 -11.31 -2.20 -6.54
C CYS A 30 -10.74 -2.60 -5.17
N LEU A 31 -9.88 -1.77 -4.58
CA LEU A 31 -9.30 -2.02 -3.26
C LEU A 31 -10.36 -1.97 -2.15
N LEU A 32 -11.28 -1.01 -2.19
CA LEU A 32 -12.34 -0.90 -1.19
C LEU A 32 -13.34 -2.04 -1.30
N LEU A 33 -13.86 -2.33 -2.48
CA LEU A 33 -14.84 -3.40 -2.68
C LEU A 33 -14.21 -4.78 -2.46
N GLY A 34 -13.07 -5.04 -3.08
CA GLY A 34 -12.35 -6.31 -2.93
C GLY A 34 -11.88 -6.52 -1.49
N GLY A 35 -11.32 -5.49 -0.86
CA GLY A 35 -10.87 -5.54 0.53
C GLY A 35 -12.02 -5.78 1.51
N THR A 36 -13.17 -5.13 1.30
CA THR A 36 -14.38 -5.34 2.13
C THR A 36 -14.90 -6.77 2.03
N LEU A 37 -15.03 -7.27 0.80
CA LEU A 37 -15.52 -8.63 0.57
C LEU A 37 -14.58 -9.68 1.18
N LEU A 38 -13.27 -9.52 0.97
CA LEU A 38 -12.29 -10.44 1.54
C LEU A 38 -12.25 -10.37 3.08
N ALA A 39 -12.26 -9.17 3.66
CA ALA A 39 -12.29 -9.02 5.11
C ALA A 39 -13.57 -9.63 5.72
N TRP A 40 -14.71 -9.43 5.07
CA TRP A 40 -15.97 -10.03 5.50
C TRP A 40 -15.93 -11.56 5.43
N LEU A 41 -15.48 -12.12 4.28
CA LEU A 41 -15.41 -13.58 4.09
C LEU A 41 -14.44 -14.27 5.07
N LEU A 42 -13.34 -13.60 5.43
CA LEU A 42 -12.34 -14.16 6.34
C LEU A 42 -12.79 -14.07 7.81
N GLU A 43 -13.66 -13.10 8.16
CA GLU A 43 -13.97 -12.77 9.55
C GLU A 43 -15.42 -13.06 9.93
N MET A 44 -16.30 -13.44 8.96
CA MET A 44 -17.73 -13.59 9.19
C MET A 44 -18.10 -14.63 10.27
N ASP A 45 -17.26 -15.66 10.45
CA ASP A 45 -17.47 -16.74 11.43
C ASP A 45 -16.75 -16.48 12.77
N ASN A 46 -15.93 -15.43 12.86
CA ASN A 46 -15.18 -15.11 14.06
C ASN A 46 -16.06 -14.40 15.09
N SER A 47 -16.52 -15.15 16.09
CA SER A 47 -17.38 -14.64 17.17
C SER A 47 -16.73 -13.59 18.08
N LYS A 48 -15.39 -13.47 18.05
CA LYS A 48 -14.64 -12.47 18.84
C LYS A 48 -14.59 -11.10 18.18
N THR A 49 -14.97 -11.00 16.90
CA THR A 49 -14.93 -9.77 16.11
C THR A 49 -16.32 -9.44 15.55
N ILE A 50 -16.66 -9.93 14.36
CA ILE A 50 -17.90 -9.58 13.66
C ILE A 50 -18.93 -10.71 13.60
N GLY A 51 -18.56 -11.96 13.93
CA GLY A 51 -19.43 -13.13 13.74
C GLY A 51 -20.74 -13.10 14.51
N THR A 52 -20.84 -12.34 15.61
CA THR A 52 -22.09 -12.17 16.38
C THR A 52 -23.03 -11.12 15.80
N LEU A 53 -22.59 -10.35 14.82
CA LEU A 53 -23.36 -9.28 14.19
C LEU A 53 -24.24 -9.83 13.06
N ASN A 54 -25.31 -9.11 12.70
CA ASN A 54 -26.06 -9.45 11.50
C ASN A 54 -25.25 -9.13 10.22
N VAL A 55 -25.59 -9.75 9.11
CA VAL A 55 -24.83 -9.63 7.82
C VAL A 55 -24.64 -8.19 7.38
N TRP A 56 -25.64 -7.32 7.56
CA TRP A 56 -25.54 -5.90 7.22
C TRP A 56 -24.46 -5.18 8.06
N GLN A 57 -24.46 -5.46 9.36
CA GLN A 57 -23.49 -4.89 10.30
C GLN A 57 -22.09 -5.44 10.03
N GLN A 58 -21.95 -6.74 9.75
CA GLN A 58 -20.68 -7.36 9.36
C GLN A 58 -20.09 -6.67 8.12
N LEU A 59 -20.88 -6.47 7.07
CA LEU A 59 -20.44 -5.77 5.85
C LEU A 59 -20.06 -4.31 6.13
N LEU A 60 -20.82 -3.61 6.96
CA LEU A 60 -20.52 -2.22 7.33
C LEU A 60 -19.21 -2.11 8.10
N VAL A 61 -18.98 -3.00 9.09
CA VAL A 61 -17.74 -3.05 9.87
C VAL A 61 -16.56 -3.41 8.97
N SER A 62 -16.71 -4.42 8.10
CA SER A 62 -15.65 -4.82 7.14
C SER A 62 -15.31 -3.69 6.16
N PHE A 63 -16.32 -2.95 5.68
CA PHE A 63 -16.11 -1.77 4.85
C PHE A 63 -15.37 -0.67 5.61
N PHE A 64 -15.80 -0.37 6.84
CA PHE A 64 -15.14 0.61 7.69
C PHE A 64 -13.67 0.24 7.93
N GLN A 65 -13.39 -1.04 8.27
CA GLN A 65 -12.02 -1.50 8.47
C GLN A 65 -11.17 -1.40 7.20
N THR A 66 -11.72 -1.75 6.04
CA THR A 66 -11.01 -1.59 4.76
C THR A 66 -10.71 -0.11 4.46
N VAL A 67 -11.62 0.80 4.77
CA VAL A 67 -11.40 2.25 4.60
C VAL A 67 -10.34 2.75 5.57
N THR A 68 -10.40 2.35 6.85
CA THR A 68 -9.48 2.82 7.88
C THR A 68 -8.04 2.34 7.66
N MET A 69 -7.84 1.14 7.07
CA MET A 69 -6.51 0.64 6.68
C MET A 69 -5.80 1.55 5.67
N ARG A 70 -6.53 2.43 4.99
CA ARG A 70 -5.94 3.40 4.06
C ARG A 70 -5.54 4.70 4.74
N THR A 71 -4.87 4.56 5.89
CA THR A 71 -4.23 5.61 6.68
C THR A 71 -5.19 6.53 7.46
N ALA A 72 -6.36 6.01 7.88
CA ALA A 72 -7.26 6.73 8.80
C ALA A 72 -7.01 6.38 10.27
N GLY A 73 -6.64 5.13 10.60
CA GLY A 73 -6.15 4.74 11.92
C GLY A 73 -7.23 4.48 12.98
N PHE A 74 -8.49 4.31 12.58
CA PHE A 74 -9.58 3.98 13.51
C PHE A 74 -9.82 2.48 13.57
N ALA A 75 -10.16 1.95 14.74
CA ALA A 75 -10.47 0.55 14.95
C ALA A 75 -11.90 0.39 15.50
N THR A 76 -12.67 -0.53 14.92
CA THR A 76 -13.96 -0.97 15.42
C THR A 76 -13.95 -2.43 15.85
N ILE A 77 -12.86 -3.14 15.54
CA ILE A 77 -12.60 -4.52 15.98
C ILE A 77 -11.23 -4.56 16.67
N SER A 78 -11.01 -5.59 17.49
CA SER A 78 -9.71 -5.88 18.09
C SER A 78 -8.88 -6.70 17.09
N TYR A 79 -7.75 -6.17 16.63
CA TYR A 79 -6.85 -6.88 15.71
C TYR A 79 -6.15 -8.08 16.38
N THR A 80 -6.04 -8.05 17.72
CA THR A 80 -5.51 -9.18 18.50
C THR A 80 -6.44 -10.39 18.44
N ASN A 81 -7.73 -10.17 18.29
CA ASN A 81 -8.76 -11.20 18.20
C ASN A 81 -9.15 -11.56 16.76
N ALA A 82 -8.69 -10.79 15.78
CA ALA A 82 -8.91 -11.06 14.37
C ALA A 82 -8.07 -12.25 13.90
N ASP A 83 -8.58 -12.97 12.92
CA ASP A 83 -7.89 -14.12 12.34
C ASP A 83 -6.55 -13.72 11.71
N PHE A 84 -5.61 -14.67 11.69
CA PHE A 84 -4.30 -14.47 11.08
C PHE A 84 -4.38 -14.00 9.63
N SER A 85 -5.26 -14.63 8.84
CA SER A 85 -5.49 -14.28 7.43
C SER A 85 -6.05 -12.88 7.26
N THR A 86 -6.95 -12.46 8.15
CA THR A 86 -7.51 -11.10 8.18
C THR A 86 -6.43 -10.06 8.50
N ASN A 87 -5.58 -10.35 9.47
CA ASN A 87 -4.46 -9.46 9.80
C ASN A 87 -3.46 -9.32 8.65
N LEU A 88 -3.15 -10.42 7.92
CA LEU A 88 -2.33 -10.35 6.71
C LEU A 88 -2.99 -9.50 5.62
N LEU A 89 -4.29 -9.68 5.39
CA LEU A 89 -5.05 -8.87 4.43
C LEU A 89 -4.98 -7.38 4.81
N PHE A 90 -5.17 -7.05 6.07
CA PHE A 90 -5.10 -5.67 6.57
C PHE A 90 -3.69 -5.09 6.38
N MET A 91 -2.61 -5.84 6.65
CA MET A 91 -1.25 -5.38 6.38
C MET A 91 -1.02 -5.06 4.89
N ILE A 92 -1.52 -5.89 3.97
CA ILE A 92 -1.46 -5.60 2.53
C ILE A 92 -2.23 -4.31 2.19
N GLN A 93 -3.41 -4.11 2.77
CA GLN A 93 -4.20 -2.90 2.56
C GLN A 93 -3.52 -1.64 3.12
N MET A 94 -2.85 -1.74 4.28
CA MET A 94 -2.07 -0.64 4.87
C MET A 94 -0.90 -0.22 3.97
N ILE A 95 -0.19 -1.18 3.38
CA ILE A 95 0.94 -0.90 2.48
C ILE A 95 0.47 -0.08 1.27
N ILE A 96 -0.74 -0.35 0.74
CA ILE A 96 -1.32 0.41 -0.37
C ILE A 96 -2.13 1.58 0.19
N GLY A 97 -1.45 2.70 0.40
CA GLY A 97 -2.04 3.93 0.97
C GLY A 97 -3.00 4.66 0.04
N GLY A 98 -3.17 5.95 0.27
CA GLY A 98 -4.10 6.80 -0.48
C GLY A 98 -3.62 7.28 -1.84
N GLY A 99 -4.41 8.17 -2.47
CA GLY A 99 -4.08 8.82 -3.72
C GLY A 99 -2.94 9.84 -3.60
N PRO A 100 -2.31 10.20 -4.72
CA PRO A 100 -1.27 11.25 -4.73
C PRO A 100 -1.90 12.60 -4.38
N GLY A 101 -1.13 13.44 -3.68
CA GLY A 101 -1.57 14.77 -3.23
C GLY A 101 -2.34 14.79 -1.91
N GLY A 102 -2.68 13.63 -1.35
CA GLY A 102 -3.29 13.53 -0.01
C GLY A 102 -2.25 13.35 1.11
N THR A 103 -2.73 13.41 2.35
CA THR A 103 -1.93 13.24 3.57
C THR A 103 -1.61 11.78 3.90
N ALA A 104 -2.21 10.83 3.20
CA ALA A 104 -2.00 9.39 3.40
C ALA A 104 -0.54 8.98 3.19
N GLY A 105 0.02 8.17 4.09
CA GLY A 105 1.34 7.55 3.93
C GLY A 105 1.33 6.30 3.06
N GLY A 106 2.29 5.43 3.26
CA GLY A 106 2.42 4.19 2.50
C GLY A 106 2.75 4.39 1.02
N ILE A 107 2.69 3.28 0.28
CA ILE A 107 2.86 3.28 -1.17
C ILE A 107 1.60 3.88 -1.80
N LYS A 108 1.74 4.93 -2.61
CA LYS A 108 0.58 5.57 -3.26
C LYS A 108 -0.15 4.59 -4.18
N VAL A 109 -1.50 4.69 -4.20
CA VAL A 109 -2.33 3.85 -5.07
C VAL A 109 -1.88 3.89 -6.53
N THR A 110 -1.45 5.05 -7.03
CA THR A 110 -0.91 5.17 -8.39
C THR A 110 0.34 4.33 -8.59
N THR A 111 1.26 4.33 -7.63
CA THR A 111 2.50 3.54 -7.66
C THR A 111 2.18 2.04 -7.68
N ALA A 112 1.30 1.59 -6.78
CA ALA A 112 0.85 0.19 -6.74
C ALA A 112 0.14 -0.21 -8.05
N SER A 113 -0.71 0.67 -8.61
CA SER A 113 -1.42 0.43 -9.86
C SER A 113 -0.48 0.33 -11.06
N ILE A 114 0.57 1.17 -11.13
CA ILE A 114 1.58 1.11 -12.20
C ILE A 114 2.33 -0.22 -12.14
N MET A 115 2.71 -0.69 -10.95
CA MET A 115 3.37 -1.99 -10.79
C MET A 115 2.46 -3.15 -11.14
N PHE A 116 1.17 -3.08 -10.81
CA PHE A 116 0.19 -4.08 -11.24
C PHE A 116 0.01 -4.10 -12.75
N LEU A 117 -0.03 -2.93 -13.41
CA LEU A 117 -0.10 -2.84 -14.87
C LEU A 117 1.18 -3.35 -15.53
N LEU A 118 2.36 -3.08 -14.96
CA LEU A 118 3.62 -3.65 -15.42
C LEU A 118 3.58 -5.17 -15.34
N PHE A 119 3.24 -5.72 -14.19
CA PHE A 119 3.12 -7.17 -13.99
C PHE A 119 2.17 -7.81 -15.02
N LYS A 120 0.99 -7.21 -15.23
CA LYS A 120 0.03 -7.65 -16.24
C LYS A 120 0.60 -7.57 -17.66
N SER A 121 1.34 -6.50 -17.98
CA SER A 121 1.97 -6.30 -19.30
C SER A 121 3.01 -7.37 -19.59
N GLU A 122 3.88 -7.67 -18.61
CA GLU A 122 4.89 -8.73 -18.72
C GLU A 122 4.27 -10.12 -18.90
N LEU A 123 3.25 -10.46 -18.12
CA LEU A 123 2.52 -11.74 -18.28
C LEU A 123 1.82 -11.86 -19.64
N SER A 124 1.48 -10.74 -20.27
CA SER A 124 0.85 -10.72 -21.60
C SER A 124 1.86 -10.60 -22.75
N GLY A 125 3.17 -10.60 -22.48
CA GLY A 125 4.24 -10.48 -23.48
C GLY A 125 4.27 -9.14 -24.23
N ASN A 126 3.69 -8.08 -23.64
CA ASN A 126 3.66 -6.76 -24.27
C ASN A 126 4.98 -6.01 -24.01
N SER A 127 5.53 -5.38 -25.04
CA SER A 127 6.76 -4.60 -24.96
C SER A 127 6.62 -3.25 -24.22
N SER A 128 5.40 -2.83 -23.90
CA SER A 128 5.14 -1.55 -23.23
C SER A 128 3.92 -1.60 -22.31
N VAL A 129 4.01 -0.87 -21.20
CA VAL A 129 2.89 -0.74 -20.24
C VAL A 129 1.92 0.32 -20.75
N VAL A 130 0.71 -0.10 -21.08
CA VAL A 130 -0.33 0.76 -21.64
C VAL A 130 -1.52 0.87 -20.69
N PHE A 131 -1.96 2.09 -20.44
CA PHE A 131 -3.23 2.37 -19.75
C PHE A 131 -4.09 3.28 -20.61
N ARG A 132 -5.25 2.77 -21.06
CA ARG A 132 -6.22 3.49 -21.90
C ARG A 132 -5.59 4.24 -23.09
N ASN A 133 -4.90 3.52 -23.96
CA ASN A 133 -4.24 4.02 -25.16
C ASN A 133 -3.12 5.03 -24.92
N ARG A 134 -2.53 5.05 -23.71
CA ARG A 134 -1.33 5.84 -23.40
C ARG A 134 -0.26 4.95 -22.80
N ILE A 135 0.96 5.06 -23.34
CA ILE A 135 2.13 4.37 -22.83
C ILE A 135 2.61 5.07 -21.55
N ILE A 136 2.88 4.29 -20.52
CA ILE A 136 3.52 4.76 -19.29
C ILE A 136 5.03 4.80 -19.55
N SER A 137 5.68 5.92 -19.25
CA SER A 137 7.13 6.07 -19.51
C SER A 137 7.95 5.15 -18.60
N ASN A 138 9.04 4.60 -19.12
CA ASN A 138 9.98 3.76 -18.36
C ASN A 138 10.52 4.49 -17.11
N LYS A 139 10.72 5.80 -17.21
CA LYS A 139 11.13 6.63 -16.06
C LYS A 139 10.13 6.55 -14.91
N THR A 140 8.84 6.61 -15.21
CA THR A 140 7.76 6.49 -14.18
C THR A 140 7.73 5.10 -13.58
N ILE A 141 7.93 4.06 -14.38
CA ILE A 141 7.99 2.67 -13.91
C ILE A 141 9.17 2.47 -12.97
N LEU A 142 10.37 2.92 -13.36
CA LEU A 142 11.58 2.84 -12.53
C LEU A 142 11.41 3.62 -11.21
N GLN A 143 10.80 4.80 -11.24
CA GLN A 143 10.50 5.56 -10.04
C GLN A 143 9.53 4.80 -9.11
N ALA A 144 8.48 4.20 -9.68
CA ALA A 144 7.53 3.40 -8.91
C ALA A 144 8.21 2.19 -8.24
N PHE A 145 9.05 1.48 -8.99
CA PHE A 145 9.83 0.36 -8.48
C PHE A 145 10.78 0.78 -7.35
N THR A 146 11.54 1.87 -7.54
CA THR A 146 12.47 2.39 -6.53
C THR A 146 11.76 2.74 -5.23
N VAL A 147 10.58 3.36 -5.30
CA VAL A 147 9.76 3.72 -4.13
C VAL A 147 9.33 2.47 -3.36
N ILE A 148 8.84 1.45 -4.08
CA ILE A 148 8.41 0.20 -3.45
C ILE A 148 9.58 -0.53 -2.80
N LEU A 149 10.71 -0.63 -3.52
CA LEU A 149 11.90 -1.29 -3.00
C LEU A 149 12.41 -0.58 -1.74
N PHE A 150 12.51 0.74 -1.75
CA PHE A 150 12.90 1.52 -0.58
C PHE A 150 11.94 1.31 0.60
N PHE A 151 10.63 1.35 0.36
CA PHE A 151 9.61 1.13 1.39
C PHE A 151 9.75 -0.26 2.02
N LEU A 152 9.88 -1.32 1.20
CA LEU A 152 10.03 -2.68 1.68
C LEU A 152 11.35 -2.89 2.43
N THR A 153 12.44 -2.27 2.00
CA THR A 153 13.74 -2.32 2.68
C THR A 153 13.64 -1.68 4.06
N MET A 154 13.05 -0.48 4.18
CA MET A 154 12.88 0.19 5.47
C MET A 154 11.97 -0.60 6.41
N LEU A 155 10.86 -1.16 5.89
CA LEU A 155 9.98 -2.05 6.63
C LEU A 155 10.76 -3.26 7.17
N PHE A 156 11.50 -3.95 6.30
CA PHE A 156 12.27 -5.14 6.66
C PHE A 156 13.32 -4.85 7.72
N VAL A 157 14.11 -3.79 7.54
CA VAL A 157 15.13 -3.39 8.52
C VAL A 157 14.49 -3.06 9.88
N GLY A 158 13.44 -2.25 9.89
CA GLY A 158 12.72 -1.91 11.11
C GLY A 158 12.13 -3.13 11.82
N TYR A 159 11.51 -4.04 11.05
CA TYR A 159 10.95 -5.28 11.58
C TYR A 159 12.00 -6.20 12.19
N VAL A 160 13.15 -6.39 11.53
CA VAL A 160 14.24 -7.22 12.06
C VAL A 160 14.79 -6.64 13.37
N ILE A 161 14.99 -5.33 13.45
CA ILE A 161 15.44 -4.69 14.70
C ILE A 161 14.39 -4.87 15.81
N LEU A 162 13.09 -4.81 15.50
CA LEU A 162 12.02 -5.03 16.48
C LEU A 162 12.00 -6.47 16.98
N LEU A 163 12.22 -7.46 16.12
CA LEU A 163 12.31 -8.87 16.51
C LEU A 163 13.47 -9.11 17.49
N GLU A 164 14.67 -8.59 17.17
CA GLU A 164 15.86 -8.77 18.00
C GLU A 164 15.73 -8.04 19.35
N THR A 165 15.10 -6.87 19.35
CA THR A 165 14.98 -6.05 20.58
C THR A 165 13.83 -6.45 21.48
N ASN A 166 12.81 -7.17 20.97
CA ASN A 166 11.61 -7.59 21.72
C ASN A 166 11.27 -9.08 21.50
N PRO A 167 12.15 -10.01 21.85
CA PRO A 167 12.01 -11.43 21.51
C PRO A 167 10.81 -12.12 22.20
N THR A 168 10.25 -11.53 23.23
CA THR A 168 9.09 -12.06 23.98
C THR A 168 7.76 -11.72 23.34
N LEU A 169 7.72 -10.80 22.39
CA LEU A 169 6.48 -10.36 21.74
C LEU A 169 6.18 -11.19 20.46
N SER A 170 4.91 -11.24 20.10
CA SER A 170 4.47 -11.97 18.89
C SER A 170 5.12 -11.40 17.62
N PRO A 171 5.82 -12.25 16.82
CA PRO A 171 6.39 -11.81 15.54
C PRO A 171 5.36 -11.20 14.59
N LEU A 172 4.16 -11.78 14.49
CA LEU A 172 3.07 -11.25 13.67
C LEU A 172 2.64 -9.86 14.14
N GLY A 173 2.50 -9.69 15.45
CA GLY A 173 2.12 -8.39 16.02
C GLY A 173 3.20 -7.34 15.79
N LEU A 174 4.49 -7.68 15.93
CA LEU A 174 5.59 -6.77 15.61
C LEU A 174 5.62 -6.39 14.13
N LEU A 175 5.31 -7.33 13.23
CA LEU A 175 5.16 -7.03 11.81
C LEU A 175 3.99 -6.07 11.55
N PHE A 176 2.83 -6.33 12.17
CA PHE A 176 1.64 -5.47 12.07
C PHE A 176 1.93 -4.04 12.53
N GLU A 177 2.59 -3.88 13.70
CA GLU A 177 3.02 -2.56 14.22
C GLU A 177 3.99 -1.86 13.26
N SER A 178 4.97 -2.60 12.70
CA SER A 178 5.94 -2.06 11.75
C SER A 178 5.27 -1.57 10.47
N VAL A 179 4.34 -2.36 9.92
CA VAL A 179 3.57 -2.00 8.72
C VAL A 179 2.69 -0.79 8.99
N SER A 180 1.97 -0.80 10.11
CA SER A 180 1.11 0.33 10.53
C SER A 180 1.92 1.62 10.70
N ALA A 181 3.12 1.53 11.29
CA ALA A 181 4.01 2.66 11.51
C ALA A 181 4.51 3.25 10.19
N ILE A 182 5.14 2.45 9.33
CA ILE A 182 5.72 2.94 8.08
C ILE A 182 4.65 3.36 7.06
N ALA A 183 3.49 2.69 7.05
CA ALA A 183 2.35 3.09 6.23
C ALA A 183 1.59 4.29 6.83
N THR A 184 1.94 4.74 8.03
CA THR A 184 1.31 5.86 8.78
C THR A 184 -0.20 5.66 8.97
N VAL A 185 -0.63 4.43 9.25
CA VAL A 185 -2.05 4.10 9.45
C VAL A 185 -2.47 4.44 10.89
N GLY A 186 -1.72 3.94 11.88
CA GLY A 186 -1.97 4.24 13.29
C GLY A 186 -2.83 3.20 14.02
N VAL A 187 -3.12 2.05 13.39
CA VAL A 187 -3.76 0.90 14.07
C VAL A 187 -2.70 0.04 14.76
N SER A 188 -3.05 -0.64 15.84
CA SER A 188 -2.17 -1.45 16.67
C SER A 188 -2.83 -2.76 17.08
N MET A 189 -2.02 -3.79 17.27
CA MET A 189 -2.41 -5.04 17.96
C MET A 189 -2.13 -4.96 19.48
N ASP A 190 -2.17 -3.75 20.03
CA ASP A 190 -1.93 -3.46 21.46
C ASP A 190 -0.52 -3.81 21.96
N LEU A 191 0.46 -3.94 21.05
CA LEU A 191 1.84 -4.27 21.41
C LEU A 191 2.71 -3.02 21.67
N THR A 192 2.35 -1.86 21.14
CA THR A 192 3.13 -0.63 21.27
C THR A 192 3.46 -0.27 22.72
N PRO A 193 2.56 -0.40 23.72
CA PRO A 193 2.90 -0.13 25.14
C PRO A 193 3.97 -1.07 25.71
N ASN A 194 4.03 -2.30 25.18
CA ASN A 194 4.93 -3.36 25.68
C ASN A 194 6.31 -3.34 25.03
N LEU A 195 6.52 -2.46 24.03
CA LEU A 195 7.81 -2.29 23.39
C LEU A 195 8.84 -1.69 24.35
N ASN A 196 10.08 -2.19 24.28
CA ASN A 196 11.21 -1.58 24.95
C ASN A 196 11.56 -0.21 24.35
N THR A 197 12.47 0.54 24.99
CA THR A 197 12.85 1.90 24.54
C THR A 197 13.41 1.90 23.11
N LEU A 198 14.25 0.93 22.75
CA LEU A 198 14.78 0.79 21.38
C LEU A 198 13.68 0.49 20.37
N GLY A 199 12.74 -0.42 20.68
CA GLY A 199 11.61 -0.72 19.85
C GLY A 199 10.72 0.51 19.57
N ARG A 200 10.47 1.32 20.60
CA ARG A 200 9.72 2.58 20.43
C ARG A 200 10.45 3.58 19.53
N LEU A 201 11.77 3.69 19.64
CA LEU A 201 12.58 4.54 18.76
C LEU A 201 12.51 4.06 17.30
N VAL A 202 12.54 2.74 17.06
CA VAL A 202 12.37 2.16 15.71
C VAL A 202 11.01 2.49 15.15
N ILE A 203 9.92 2.28 15.91
CA ILE A 203 8.56 2.63 15.47
C ILE A 203 8.44 4.12 15.12
N MET A 204 8.96 5.01 15.97
CA MET A 204 8.97 6.46 15.70
C MET A 204 9.74 6.80 14.41
N SER A 205 10.88 6.14 14.18
CA SER A 205 11.67 6.32 12.95
C SER A 205 10.90 5.86 11.71
N LEU A 206 10.22 4.70 11.77
CA LEU A 206 9.37 4.21 10.70
C LEU A 206 8.19 5.16 10.41
N MET A 207 7.53 5.68 11.45
CA MET A 207 6.47 6.68 11.31
C MET A 207 6.97 7.95 10.60
N PHE A 208 8.15 8.44 10.97
CA PHE A 208 8.76 9.62 10.36
C PHE A 208 9.10 9.38 8.89
N ILE A 209 9.78 8.27 8.58
CA ILE A 209 10.16 7.89 7.20
C ILE A 209 8.90 7.72 6.34
N GLY A 210 7.88 7.06 6.86
CA GLY A 210 6.60 6.87 6.17
C GLY A 210 5.88 8.18 5.87
N ARG A 211 5.96 9.14 6.78
CA ARG A 211 5.28 10.45 6.65
C ARG A 211 5.98 11.39 5.68
N VAL A 212 7.30 11.46 5.74
CA VAL A 212 8.12 12.28 4.80
C VAL A 212 7.97 11.76 3.38
N GLY A 213 7.75 10.48 3.24
CA GLY A 213 7.57 9.77 1.97
C GLY A 213 8.90 9.30 1.36
N PRO A 214 8.89 8.09 0.81
CA PRO A 214 10.11 7.44 0.30
C PRO A 214 10.86 8.26 -0.75
N ILE A 215 10.15 8.94 -1.64
CA ILE A 215 10.78 9.77 -2.69
C ILE A 215 11.53 10.94 -2.09
N THR A 216 10.98 11.62 -1.10
CA THR A 216 11.61 12.79 -0.48
C THR A 216 12.88 12.40 0.26
N VAL A 217 12.82 11.31 1.04
CA VAL A 217 14.00 10.76 1.73
C VAL A 217 15.07 10.36 0.72
N LEU A 218 14.69 9.68 -0.35
CA LEU A 218 15.61 9.21 -1.38
C LEU A 218 16.27 10.37 -2.12
N LEU A 219 15.51 11.43 -2.47
CA LEU A 219 16.03 12.64 -3.09
C LEU A 219 16.96 13.43 -2.18
N SER A 220 16.70 13.45 -0.87
CA SER A 220 17.59 14.14 0.09
C SER A 220 18.93 13.42 0.28
N LEU A 221 18.94 12.09 0.11
CA LEU A 221 20.17 11.27 0.18
C LEU A 221 20.96 11.25 -1.14
N MET A 222 20.29 11.50 -2.25
CA MET A 222 20.95 11.59 -3.56
C MET A 222 21.55 12.97 -3.75
N THR A 223 22.83 13.15 -3.42
CA THR A 223 23.62 14.28 -3.95
C THR A 223 23.67 14.16 -5.47
N LYS A 224 23.06 15.12 -6.18
CA LYS A 224 23.11 15.21 -7.65
C LYS A 224 24.56 15.29 -8.13
N LYS A 225 25.15 14.16 -8.49
CA LYS A 225 26.26 14.10 -9.42
C LYS A 225 25.69 13.62 -10.77
N GLU A 226 25.37 14.57 -11.64
CA GLU A 226 25.17 14.25 -13.05
C GLU A 226 26.52 13.85 -13.63
N LYS A 227 26.86 12.57 -13.59
CA LYS A 227 27.89 12.01 -14.45
C LYS A 227 27.17 11.45 -15.69
N HIS A 228 27.29 12.13 -16.81
CA HIS A 228 27.04 11.57 -18.12
C HIS A 228 28.12 10.50 -18.43
N ILE A 229 27.93 9.30 -17.90
CA ILE A 229 28.72 8.15 -18.28
C ILE A 229 27.78 7.26 -19.09
N SER A 230 27.96 7.24 -20.41
CA SER A 230 27.26 6.32 -21.30
C SER A 230 28.13 5.07 -21.42
N TYR A 231 27.72 3.98 -20.72
CA TYR A 231 28.28 2.65 -20.99
C TYR A 231 27.43 1.95 -22.05
N ALA A 232 28.09 1.14 -22.89
CA ALA A 232 27.38 0.27 -23.83
C ALA A 232 26.46 -0.69 -23.04
N PRO A 233 25.21 -0.92 -23.49
CA PRO A 233 24.32 -1.85 -22.81
C PRO A 233 24.86 -3.27 -22.89
N VAL A 234 25.03 -3.92 -21.74
CA VAL A 234 25.41 -5.33 -21.65
C VAL A 234 24.12 -6.15 -21.65
N SER A 235 24.02 -7.08 -22.62
CA SER A 235 22.91 -8.05 -22.66
C SER A 235 23.26 -9.24 -21.80
N TYR A 236 22.48 -9.47 -20.73
CA TYR A 236 22.59 -10.68 -19.89
C TYR A 236 21.68 -11.75 -20.48
N THR A 237 22.26 -12.65 -21.27
CA THR A 237 21.53 -13.77 -21.91
C THR A 237 21.07 -14.87 -20.95
N HIS A 238 21.51 -14.83 -19.68
CA HIS A 238 21.21 -15.84 -18.68
C HIS A 238 19.98 -15.57 -17.80
N LEU A 239 19.32 -14.41 -17.98
CA LEU A 239 18.09 -14.06 -17.23
C LEU A 239 16.80 -14.42 -17.98
N THR A 240 16.92 -14.86 -19.22
CA THR A 240 15.78 -15.40 -19.99
C THR A 240 15.93 -16.89 -20.15
N LEU A 241 14.94 -17.66 -19.72
CA LEU A 241 14.84 -19.08 -20.04
C LEU A 241 14.92 -19.22 -21.58
N PRO A 242 15.73 -20.19 -22.10
CA PRO A 242 15.73 -20.43 -23.52
C PRO A 242 14.33 -20.88 -23.96
N THR A 243 13.74 -20.15 -24.89
CA THR A 243 12.54 -20.54 -25.62
C THR A 243 12.82 -21.70 -26.54
#